data_433130be6842838efbcfbdd0506850c9
#
_entry.id   433130be6842838efbcfbdd0506850c9
#
_cell.length_a   1.000
_cell.length_b   1.000
_cell.length_c   1.000
_cell.angle_alpha   90.00
_cell.angle_beta   90.00
_cell.angle_gamma   90.00
#
_symmetry.space_group_name_H-M   'P 1'
#
loop_
_entity.id
_entity.type
_entity.pdbx_description
1 polymer ?
#
loop_
_entity_poly.entity_id
_entity_poly.type
_entity_poly.pdbx_seq_one_letter_code
_entity_poly.pdbx_strand_id
1 'polypeptide(L)'
;MELMALNIDAYKSLWRFCLDMDLVNTVKAPDRPLDDPILWMLQNSRRKRTLTDSGWLRIVNAEKALAKRAYSFEGEINLQIEDKVCDWNDGIFNLQGSPLGAKCNRSSEKADIVISASSLASIYFGTTSFSNLFSAGLVEENTPGSIQIADSMFRTNNYPWFTDIW
;
A
#
# COMPACT_ATOMS: atom_id res chain seq x y z
N MET A 1 10.58 17.52 -14.09
CA MET A 1 11.01 18.38 -12.94
C MET A 1 10.20 17.92 -11.74
N GLU A 2 10.86 17.61 -10.64
CA GLU A 2 10.23 17.22 -9.40
C GLU A 2 9.94 18.45 -8.53
N LEU A 3 8.85 18.41 -7.77
CA LEU A 3 8.53 19.40 -6.76
C LEU A 3 8.64 18.73 -5.39
N MET A 4 9.68 19.07 -4.65
CA MET A 4 9.94 18.60 -3.30
C MET A 4 9.97 19.78 -2.32
N ALA A 5 9.41 19.59 -1.14
CA ALA A 5 9.37 20.61 -0.10
C ALA A 5 9.61 19.97 1.28
N LEU A 6 10.36 20.68 2.12
CA LEU A 6 10.68 20.22 3.48
C LEU A 6 9.53 20.44 4.47
N ASN A 7 8.59 21.31 4.15
CA ASN A 7 7.42 21.61 4.98
C ASN A 7 6.26 22.08 4.14
N ILE A 8 5.10 22.19 4.76
CA ILE A 8 3.84 22.52 4.08
C ILE A 8 3.83 23.95 3.49
N ASP A 9 4.51 24.90 4.11
CA ASP A 9 4.52 26.29 3.64
C ASP A 9 5.42 26.44 2.40
N ALA A 10 6.57 25.78 2.39
CA ALA A 10 7.40 25.67 1.20
C ALA A 10 6.65 24.95 0.06
N TYR A 11 5.92 23.89 0.37
CA TYR A 11 5.11 23.14 -0.57
C TYR A 11 4.04 24.04 -1.22
N LYS A 12 3.28 24.80 -0.43
CA LYS A 12 2.28 25.77 -0.92
C LYS A 12 2.91 26.84 -1.80
N SER A 13 4.06 27.38 -1.38
CA SER A 13 4.76 28.43 -2.11
C SER A 13 5.24 27.95 -3.47
N LEU A 14 5.79 26.74 -3.56
CA LEU A 14 6.22 26.15 -4.82
C LEU A 14 5.04 25.92 -5.77
N TRP A 15 3.93 25.37 -5.27
CA TRP A 15 2.73 25.21 -6.08
C TRP A 15 2.14 26.52 -6.54
N ARG A 16 2.11 27.53 -5.66
CA ARG A 16 1.65 28.87 -6.02
C ARG A 16 2.51 29.46 -7.14
N PHE A 17 3.83 29.35 -7.02
CA PHE A 17 4.75 29.76 -8.09
C PHE A 17 4.44 29.08 -9.43
N CYS A 18 4.21 27.76 -9.44
CA CYS A 18 3.89 27.04 -10.67
C CYS A 18 2.52 27.44 -11.27
N LEU A 19 1.53 27.74 -10.42
CA LEU A 19 0.17 28.02 -10.84
C LEU A 19 -0.06 29.49 -11.24
N ASP A 20 0.71 30.42 -10.64
CA ASP A 20 0.62 31.85 -10.89
C ASP A 20 1.57 32.33 -12.01
N MET A 21 2.19 31.39 -12.74
CA MET A 21 3.14 31.73 -13.81
C MET A 21 2.43 32.38 -15.00
N ASP A 22 2.87 33.56 -15.38
CA ASP A 22 2.32 34.33 -16.50
C ASP A 22 2.38 33.53 -17.81
N LEU A 23 1.35 33.67 -18.63
CA LEU A 23 1.22 33.07 -19.96
C LEU A 23 1.15 31.52 -19.96
N VAL A 24 1.00 30.89 -18.81
CA VAL A 24 0.82 29.45 -18.69
C VAL A 24 -0.64 29.11 -18.45
N ASN A 25 -1.25 28.44 -19.42
CA ASN A 25 -2.66 28.03 -19.33
C ASN A 25 -2.84 26.63 -18.69
N THR A 26 -1.77 25.83 -18.58
CA THR A 26 -1.87 24.45 -18.09
C THR A 26 -0.59 24.07 -17.37
N VAL A 27 -0.75 23.60 -16.14
CA VAL A 27 0.32 22.98 -15.36
C VAL A 27 0.09 21.46 -15.32
N LYS A 28 1.09 20.70 -15.73
CA LYS A 28 1.08 19.23 -15.66
C LYS A 28 2.09 18.79 -14.61
N ALA A 29 1.65 17.92 -13.71
CA ALA A 29 2.48 17.36 -12.65
C ALA A 29 2.36 15.82 -12.71
N PRO A 30 3.19 15.14 -13.50
CA PRO A 30 3.24 13.68 -13.52
C PRO A 30 3.84 13.14 -12.22
N ASP A 31 3.66 11.85 -12.00
CA ASP A 31 4.32 11.06 -10.96
C ASP A 31 4.16 11.64 -9.55
N ARG A 32 2.94 12.09 -9.23
CA ARG A 32 2.59 12.61 -7.91
C ARG A 32 2.01 11.51 -7.01
N PRO A 33 2.25 11.57 -5.69
CA PRO A 33 1.64 10.64 -4.73
C PRO A 33 0.12 10.58 -4.87
N LEU A 34 -0.47 9.44 -4.56
CA LEU A 34 -1.93 9.28 -4.60
C LEU A 34 -2.65 10.17 -3.59
N ASP A 35 -2.01 10.44 -2.47
CA ASP A 35 -2.46 11.25 -1.34
C ASP A 35 -1.88 12.67 -1.36
N ASP A 36 -1.42 13.15 -2.54
CA ASP A 36 -0.81 14.47 -2.68
C ASP A 36 -1.72 15.59 -2.13
N PRO A 37 -1.24 16.41 -1.17
CA PRO A 37 -2.01 17.49 -0.55
C PRO A 37 -2.55 18.52 -1.52
N ILE A 38 -1.91 18.73 -2.68
CA ILE A 38 -2.38 19.66 -3.72
C ILE A 38 -3.83 19.38 -4.13
N LEU A 39 -4.26 18.12 -4.04
CA LEU A 39 -5.61 17.73 -4.39
C LEU A 39 -6.70 18.46 -3.58
N TRP A 40 -6.37 18.88 -2.37
CA TRP A 40 -7.25 19.57 -1.43
C TRP A 40 -7.00 21.09 -1.35
N MET A 41 -5.90 21.55 -1.95
CA MET A 41 -5.52 22.98 -1.94
C MET A 41 -6.07 23.75 -3.13
N LEU A 42 -6.45 23.05 -4.20
CA LEU A 42 -6.98 23.67 -5.41
C LEU A 42 -8.43 24.13 -5.20
N GLN A 43 -8.71 25.39 -5.51
CA GLN A 43 -10.06 25.97 -5.46
C GLN A 43 -11.03 25.24 -6.42
N ASN A 44 -10.53 24.86 -7.60
CA ASN A 44 -11.31 24.08 -8.57
C ASN A 44 -10.98 22.59 -8.44
N SER A 45 -11.93 21.80 -7.97
CA SER A 45 -11.81 20.35 -7.85
C SER A 45 -11.92 19.59 -9.19
N ARG A 46 -12.39 20.26 -10.26
CA ARG A 46 -12.56 19.67 -11.60
C ARG A 46 -11.26 19.68 -12.39
N ARG A 47 -10.26 18.93 -11.90
CA ARG A 47 -8.99 18.71 -12.56
C ARG A 47 -8.92 17.35 -13.21
N LYS A 48 -8.21 17.26 -14.32
CA LYS A 48 -7.91 15.94 -14.89
C LYS A 48 -6.89 15.23 -14.00
N ARG A 49 -7.21 14.02 -13.58
CA ARG A 49 -6.31 13.10 -12.90
C ARG A 49 -6.22 11.82 -13.71
N THR A 50 -5.01 11.36 -13.94
CA THR A 50 -4.74 10.06 -14.56
C THR A 50 -4.05 9.21 -13.52
N LEU A 51 -4.56 8.01 -13.30
CA LEU A 51 -3.94 7.01 -12.45
C LEU A 51 -3.21 6.03 -13.35
N THR A 52 -1.94 5.80 -13.06
CA THR A 52 -1.09 4.81 -13.75
C THR A 52 -0.37 3.98 -12.71
N ASP A 53 -0.08 2.74 -13.04
CA ASP A 53 0.87 1.93 -12.30
C ASP A 53 2.30 2.36 -12.65
N SER A 54 3.20 2.29 -11.68
CA SER A 54 4.60 2.68 -11.87
C SER A 54 5.58 1.68 -11.28
N GLY A 55 5.21 0.93 -10.26
CA GLY A 55 6.07 -0.03 -9.61
C GLY A 55 5.46 -1.42 -9.48
N TRP A 56 6.29 -2.43 -9.64
CA TRP A 56 5.90 -3.83 -9.53
C TRP A 56 6.65 -4.47 -8.37
N LEU A 57 5.92 -5.11 -7.46
CA LEU A 57 6.46 -5.77 -6.28
C LEU A 57 6.26 -7.28 -6.37
N ARG A 58 7.34 -8.02 -6.07
CA ARG A 58 7.29 -9.46 -5.82
C ARG A 58 7.82 -9.76 -4.43
N ILE A 59 7.04 -10.45 -3.61
CA ILE A 59 7.51 -10.97 -2.33
C ILE A 59 8.23 -12.29 -2.59
N VAL A 60 9.55 -12.27 -2.49
CA VAL A 60 10.39 -13.46 -2.75
C VAL A 60 10.41 -14.40 -1.55
N ASN A 61 10.34 -13.88 -0.32
CA ASN A 61 10.27 -14.67 0.91
C ASN A 61 9.23 -14.05 1.83
N ALA A 62 8.05 -14.67 1.88
CA ALA A 62 6.89 -14.14 2.60
C ALA A 62 7.13 -14.10 4.11
N GLU A 63 7.69 -15.16 4.70
CA GLU A 63 7.98 -15.23 6.13
C GLU A 63 8.88 -14.08 6.58
N LYS A 64 10.01 -13.89 5.87
CA LYS A 64 10.96 -12.82 6.20
C LYS A 64 10.40 -11.43 5.92
N ALA A 65 9.66 -11.26 4.83
CA ALA A 65 9.08 -9.98 4.48
C ALA A 65 8.04 -9.55 5.52
N LEU A 66 7.13 -10.45 5.90
CA LEU A 66 6.10 -10.17 6.89
C LEU A 66 6.70 -9.95 8.29
N ALA A 67 7.74 -10.71 8.68
CA ALA A 67 8.41 -10.52 9.97
C ALA A 67 9.23 -9.21 10.07
N LYS A 68 9.70 -8.66 8.95
CA LYS A 68 10.49 -7.41 8.93
C LYS A 68 9.65 -6.14 8.80
N ARG A 69 8.36 -6.27 8.64
CA ARG A 69 7.43 -5.14 8.59
C ARG A 69 6.98 -4.74 9.99
N ALA A 70 6.78 -3.44 10.24
CA ALA A 70 5.99 -2.95 11.37
C ALA A 70 4.52 -2.85 10.96
N TYR A 71 3.62 -3.04 11.92
CA TYR A 71 2.17 -3.03 11.71
C TYR A 71 1.52 -1.90 12.51
N SER A 72 0.42 -1.32 11.99
CA SER A 72 -0.22 -0.18 12.64
C SER A 72 -0.96 -0.56 13.93
N PHE A 73 -1.41 -1.82 14.04
CA PHE A 73 -2.09 -2.36 15.21
C PHE A 73 -1.52 -3.72 15.58
N GLU A 74 -1.62 -4.05 16.87
CA GLU A 74 -1.32 -5.38 17.36
C GLU A 74 -2.41 -6.36 16.91
N GLY A 75 -1.97 -7.49 16.36
CA GLY A 75 -2.89 -8.54 15.91
C GLY A 75 -2.16 -9.81 15.53
N GLU A 76 -2.95 -10.86 15.37
CA GLU A 76 -2.52 -12.19 14.97
C GLU A 76 -3.46 -12.75 13.92
N ILE A 77 -2.92 -13.29 12.84
CA ILE A 77 -3.67 -13.92 11.75
C ILE A 77 -2.89 -15.09 11.15
N ASN A 78 -3.59 -16.12 10.74
CA ASN A 78 -3.06 -17.23 9.94
C ASN A 78 -3.38 -17.00 8.46
N LEU A 79 -2.36 -16.63 7.69
CA LEU A 79 -2.46 -16.36 6.25
C LEU A 79 -2.06 -17.61 5.47
N GLN A 80 -2.96 -18.16 4.69
CA GLN A 80 -2.61 -19.11 3.63
C GLN A 80 -2.20 -18.32 2.40
N ILE A 81 -0.95 -18.43 2.02
CA ILE A 81 -0.39 -17.79 0.83
C ILE A 81 -0.30 -18.84 -0.27
N GLU A 82 -0.88 -18.54 -1.42
CA GLU A 82 -0.78 -19.35 -2.63
C GLU A 82 0.27 -18.77 -3.56
N ASP A 83 1.35 -19.50 -3.82
CA ASP A 83 2.45 -19.08 -4.67
C ASP A 83 2.88 -20.14 -5.66
N LYS A 84 2.49 -19.98 -6.92
CA LYS A 84 2.80 -20.94 -8.01
C LYS A 84 4.24 -20.83 -8.54
N VAL A 85 5.02 -19.86 -8.08
CA VAL A 85 6.37 -19.56 -8.58
C VAL A 85 7.44 -19.82 -7.54
N CYS A 86 7.14 -19.51 -6.29
CA CYS A 86 8.05 -19.69 -5.16
C CYS A 86 7.44 -20.69 -4.17
N ASP A 87 7.68 -21.98 -4.39
CA ASP A 87 7.11 -23.08 -3.59
C ASP A 87 7.33 -22.91 -2.08
N TRP A 88 8.44 -22.28 -1.70
CA TRP A 88 8.72 -21.97 -0.29
C TRP A 88 7.82 -20.90 0.33
N ASN A 89 7.07 -20.15 -0.47
CA ASN A 89 6.05 -19.21 0.00
C ASN A 89 4.67 -19.86 0.07
N ASP A 90 4.46 -20.99 -0.59
CA ASP A 90 3.18 -21.67 -0.58
C ASP A 90 2.92 -22.32 0.77
N GLY A 91 1.78 -22.03 1.40
CA GLY A 91 1.40 -22.59 2.69
C GLY A 91 0.85 -21.59 3.69
N ILE A 92 0.67 -22.03 4.93
CA ILE A 92 0.08 -21.22 5.99
C ILE A 92 1.18 -20.63 6.85
N PHE A 93 1.03 -19.32 7.17
CA PHE A 93 1.94 -18.55 8.00
C PHE A 93 1.16 -17.89 9.14
N ASN A 94 1.57 -18.12 10.36
CA ASN A 94 1.10 -17.37 11.52
C ASN A 94 1.89 -16.05 11.59
N LEU A 95 1.17 -14.96 11.50
CA LEU A 95 1.69 -13.59 11.59
C LEU A 95 1.19 -12.94 12.87
N GLN A 96 2.13 -12.62 13.76
CA GLN A 96 1.92 -11.78 14.94
C GLN A 96 2.59 -10.45 14.71
N GLY A 97 1.82 -9.37 14.54
CA GLY A 97 2.34 -8.06 14.20
C GLY A 97 1.93 -6.98 15.20
N SER A 98 2.79 -5.98 15.36
CA SER A 98 2.55 -4.81 16.19
C SER A 98 3.36 -3.61 15.69
N PRO A 99 3.13 -2.39 16.22
CA PRO A 99 3.97 -1.23 15.93
C PRO A 99 5.44 -1.39 16.35
N LEU A 100 5.72 -2.30 17.28
CA LEU A 100 7.08 -2.57 17.78
C LEU A 100 7.83 -3.63 16.98
N GLY A 101 7.16 -4.31 16.06
CA GLY A 101 7.73 -5.36 15.22
C GLY A 101 6.78 -6.52 15.01
N ALA A 102 7.29 -7.55 14.36
CA ALA A 102 6.47 -8.73 14.05
C ALA A 102 7.26 -10.03 14.11
N LYS A 103 6.52 -11.13 14.26
CA LYS A 103 6.97 -12.50 14.05
C LYS A 103 6.09 -13.14 13.00
N CYS A 104 6.69 -13.88 12.10
CA CYS A 104 5.98 -14.64 11.09
C CYS A 104 6.67 -16.00 10.97
N ASN A 105 5.92 -17.08 11.12
CA ASN A 105 6.44 -18.44 11.04
C ASN A 105 5.45 -19.32 10.29
N ARG A 106 5.93 -20.39 9.68
CA ARG A 106 5.03 -21.41 9.13
C ARG A 106 4.13 -21.99 10.22
N SER A 107 2.90 -22.26 9.86
CA SER A 107 1.87 -22.82 10.73
C SER A 107 1.22 -24.04 10.11
N SER A 108 0.73 -24.94 10.96
CA SER A 108 -0.16 -26.04 10.59
C SER A 108 -1.60 -25.81 11.03
N GLU A 109 -1.90 -24.64 11.58
CA GLU A 109 -3.22 -24.25 12.01
C GLU A 109 -4.12 -23.93 10.81
N LYS A 110 -5.42 -23.83 11.06
CA LYS A 110 -6.38 -23.43 10.03
C LYS A 110 -6.13 -21.98 9.61
N ALA A 111 -6.11 -21.75 8.31
CA ALA A 111 -6.00 -20.42 7.76
C ALA A 111 -7.24 -19.57 8.06
N ASP A 112 -7.02 -18.34 8.51
CA ASP A 112 -8.06 -17.33 8.68
C ASP A 112 -8.40 -16.65 7.35
N ILE A 113 -7.38 -16.42 6.53
CA ILE A 113 -7.46 -15.75 5.23
C ILE A 113 -6.67 -16.55 4.20
N VAL A 114 -7.22 -16.70 2.99
CA VAL A 114 -6.50 -17.24 1.83
C VAL A 114 -6.23 -16.11 0.84
N ILE A 115 -4.98 -16.00 0.39
CA ILE A 115 -4.53 -14.92 -0.48
C ILE A 115 -3.43 -15.39 -1.42
N SER A 116 -3.47 -14.95 -2.67
CA SER A 116 -2.35 -15.19 -3.59
C SER A 116 -1.13 -14.32 -3.25
N ALA A 117 0.07 -14.80 -3.62
CA ALA A 117 1.30 -14.01 -3.43
C ALA A 117 1.27 -12.66 -4.17
N SER A 118 0.58 -12.55 -5.31
CA SER A 118 0.40 -11.30 -6.03
C SER A 118 -0.54 -10.33 -5.30
N SER A 119 -1.65 -10.83 -4.76
CA SER A 119 -2.58 -10.05 -3.94
C SER A 119 -1.91 -9.56 -2.67
N LEU A 120 -1.12 -10.40 -2.00
CA LEU A 120 -0.35 -10.02 -0.83
C LEU A 120 0.69 -8.92 -1.14
N ALA A 121 1.35 -9.01 -2.30
CA ALA A 121 2.28 -7.97 -2.75
C ALA A 121 1.59 -6.62 -2.94
N SER A 122 0.36 -6.59 -3.45
CA SER A 122 -0.43 -5.36 -3.61
C SER A 122 -0.80 -4.70 -2.28
N ILE A 123 -0.96 -5.48 -1.22
CA ILE A 123 -1.27 -4.99 0.14
C ILE A 123 0.00 -4.59 0.90
N TYR A 124 1.13 -5.19 0.59
CA TYR A 124 2.34 -5.15 1.41
C TYR A 124 2.80 -3.72 1.76
N PHE A 125 2.70 -2.78 0.84
CA PHE A 125 3.01 -1.37 1.06
C PHE A 125 1.78 -0.50 1.38
N GLY A 126 0.60 -1.10 1.57
CA GLY A 126 -0.61 -0.36 1.90
C GLY A 126 -1.29 0.34 0.73
N THR A 127 -0.99 -0.07 -0.51
CA THR A 127 -1.61 0.51 -1.72
C THR A 127 -3.09 0.15 -1.81
N THR A 128 -3.45 -1.02 -1.33
CA THR A 128 -4.83 -1.50 -1.22
C THR A 128 -5.06 -2.22 0.12
N SER A 129 -6.28 -2.63 0.41
CA SER A 129 -6.67 -3.32 1.63
C SER A 129 -7.14 -4.76 1.36
N PHE A 130 -7.13 -5.60 2.38
CA PHE A 130 -7.75 -6.92 2.31
C PHE A 130 -9.24 -6.83 1.97
N SER A 131 -9.97 -5.88 2.56
CA SER A 131 -11.38 -5.64 2.24
C SER A 131 -11.63 -5.31 0.77
N ASN A 132 -10.77 -4.51 0.15
CA ASN A 132 -10.88 -4.19 -1.27
C ASN A 132 -10.68 -5.43 -2.14
N LEU A 133 -9.67 -6.24 -1.84
CA LEU A 133 -9.38 -7.47 -2.59
C LEU A 133 -10.42 -8.55 -2.32
N PHE A 134 -10.97 -8.64 -1.12
CA PHE A 134 -12.10 -9.51 -0.79
C PHE A 134 -13.34 -9.16 -1.61
N SER A 135 -13.66 -7.86 -1.70
CA SER A 135 -14.77 -7.38 -2.52
C SER A 135 -14.58 -7.67 -4.02
N ALA A 136 -13.31 -7.77 -4.46
CA ALA A 136 -12.95 -8.15 -5.81
C ALA A 136 -12.88 -9.67 -6.04
N GLY A 137 -13.10 -10.50 -5.02
CA GLY A 137 -13.00 -11.97 -5.09
C GLY A 137 -11.57 -12.50 -5.18
N LEU A 138 -10.58 -11.71 -4.75
CA LEU A 138 -9.14 -12.05 -4.80
C LEU A 138 -8.57 -12.47 -3.44
N VAL A 139 -9.39 -12.49 -2.40
CA VAL A 139 -9.09 -12.92 -1.04
C VAL A 139 -10.28 -13.68 -0.51
N GLU A 140 -10.06 -14.75 0.25
CA GLU A 140 -11.10 -15.52 0.93
C GLU A 140 -10.97 -15.34 2.44
N GLU A 141 -12.09 -15.14 3.12
CA GLU A 141 -12.19 -15.08 4.58
C GLU A 141 -12.74 -16.41 5.12
N ASN A 142 -11.93 -17.13 5.87
CA ASN A 142 -12.35 -18.38 6.51
C ASN A 142 -12.81 -18.18 7.97
N THR A 143 -12.20 -17.21 8.67
CA THR A 143 -12.57 -16.83 10.02
C THR A 143 -13.26 -15.47 10.00
N PRO A 144 -14.56 -15.36 10.34
CA PRO A 144 -15.26 -14.09 10.34
C PRO A 144 -14.55 -13.02 11.16
N GLY A 145 -14.32 -11.84 10.59
CA GLY A 145 -13.63 -10.71 11.22
C GLY A 145 -12.12 -10.67 11.00
N SER A 146 -11.54 -11.70 10.38
CA SER A 146 -10.08 -11.74 10.12
C SER A 146 -9.63 -10.68 9.11
N ILE A 147 -10.47 -10.34 8.12
CA ILE A 147 -10.20 -9.27 7.17
C ILE A 147 -10.07 -7.91 7.87
N GLN A 148 -10.94 -7.60 8.83
CA GLN A 148 -10.92 -6.35 9.58
C GLN A 148 -9.65 -6.26 10.46
N ILE A 149 -9.23 -7.36 11.05
CA ILE A 149 -7.98 -7.46 11.81
C ILE A 149 -6.79 -7.21 10.86
N ALA A 150 -6.76 -7.91 9.73
CA ALA A 150 -5.71 -7.75 8.74
C ALA A 150 -5.62 -6.32 8.19
N ASP A 151 -6.75 -5.70 7.86
CA ASP A 151 -6.79 -4.29 7.41
C ASP A 151 -6.25 -3.34 8.48
N SER A 152 -6.61 -3.55 9.74
CA SER A 152 -6.12 -2.75 10.86
C SER A 152 -4.60 -2.88 11.02
N MET A 153 -4.09 -4.11 10.94
CA MET A 153 -2.66 -4.40 11.01
C MET A 153 -1.88 -3.78 9.86
N PHE A 154 -2.34 -3.99 8.61
CA PHE A 154 -1.61 -3.61 7.40
C PHE A 154 -1.78 -2.16 6.99
N ARG A 155 -2.68 -1.42 7.61
CA ARG A 155 -2.93 -0.01 7.32
C ARG A 155 -1.63 0.80 7.36
N THR A 156 -1.49 1.73 6.41
CA THR A 156 -0.41 2.72 6.36
C THR A 156 -1.00 4.12 6.33
N ASN A 157 -0.27 5.10 6.88
CA ASN A 157 -0.71 6.49 6.87
C ASN A 157 -0.42 7.18 5.54
N ASN A 158 0.56 6.68 4.79
CA ASN A 158 0.97 7.24 3.50
C ASN A 158 0.97 6.15 2.44
N TYR A 159 0.63 6.52 1.22
CA TYR A 159 0.80 5.63 0.08
C TYR A 159 2.28 5.54 -0.33
N PRO A 160 2.74 4.38 -0.81
CA PRO A 160 4.07 4.27 -1.39
C PRO A 160 4.17 5.18 -2.62
N TRP A 161 5.28 5.87 -2.72
CA TRP A 161 5.56 6.75 -3.83
C TRP A 161 7.04 6.73 -4.18
N PHE A 162 7.33 6.72 -5.47
CA PHE A 162 8.68 6.87 -6.00
C PHE A 162 8.62 7.56 -7.37
N THR A 163 9.66 8.27 -7.73
CA THR A 163 9.75 9.11 -8.93
C THR A 163 10.50 8.44 -10.07
N ASP A 164 11.30 7.42 -9.75
CA ASP A 164 12.12 6.73 -10.74
C ASP A 164 11.27 5.71 -11.51
N ILE A 165 11.13 5.94 -12.79
CA ILE A 165 10.50 5.00 -13.74
C ILE A 165 11.64 4.30 -14.47
N TRP A 166 11.69 2.99 -14.35
CA TRP A 166 12.68 2.11 -15.01
C TRP A 166 12.25 1.74 -16.41
#